data_547f1c93d2ab66f90472041606da7ece
#
_entry.id   547f1c93d2ab66f90472041606da7ece
#
_cell.length_a   1.000
_cell.length_b   1.000
_cell.length_c   1.000
_cell.angle_alpha   90.00
_cell.angle_beta   90.00
_cell.angle_gamma   90.00
#
_symmetry.space_group_name_H-M   'P 1'
#
loop_
_entity.id
_entity.type
_entity.pdbx_description
1 polymer ?
#
loop_
_entity_poly.entity_id
_entity_poly.type
_entity_poly.pdbx_seq_one_letter_code
_entity_poly.pdbx_strand_id
1 'polypeptide(L)'
;DSGFFCDFSDPLDQFLMKQLYTLTLLFISTLTAVAQNTEDPALLSLDRIYSGEFRQEFQQPAKWIEEGESYIIVEQKVNGQNEMIRYSTSSDDRSTFLSAAQITPEGQSEAIQVEEFSLSNDESKVLIFTNSKRVWRSNTKGDYWVYDFETSKLSKIGQEFPASSLMFAKFSNDNRFVAYVMEFNIYMEDFTSGEVIQLTNDGTEEIINGTFDWVYEEEFGNRDGFRWSPDASKIAYWQLDASRIGVFNMINNTDSVYAQIVPVQYPKVGQDPSSAKIGIVNTSSKNIEWVELEGSTIQNYLPAIQWLDDDQLLIQQLNRKQNHLKVWIYQPSKKSTRLLYEEKEESWVDVRYPDRANIRWGNNDLTPVDDGKAVLRMTEDDWRNAYKIDLSSGKATLVSPGTYDVAAVVGNTDQLLYYQASPEHMAQRYLYQVDLKGRKKDKRLTPDSFEGISTYNIAPNGEYAF
;
A
#
# COMPACT_ATOMS: atom_id res chain seq x y z
N ASP A 1 93.45 -10.13 2.83
CA ASP A 1 92.34 -10.89 3.39
C ASP A 1 92.19 -10.57 4.87
N SER A 2 91.64 -9.44 5.20
CA SER A 2 91.32 -9.08 6.56
C SER A 2 89.79 -8.90 6.72
N GLY A 3 89.20 -9.95 7.26
CA GLY A 3 87.82 -9.91 7.68
C GLY A 3 87.71 -9.08 8.95
N PHE A 4 86.93 -7.98 8.89
CA PHE A 4 86.52 -7.21 10.05
C PHE A 4 85.41 -8.02 10.76
N PHE A 5 85.74 -8.61 11.88
CA PHE A 5 84.76 -9.05 12.87
C PHE A 5 84.55 -7.90 13.87
N CYS A 6 83.41 -7.30 13.90
CA CYS A 6 83.02 -6.41 14.98
C CYS A 6 82.73 -7.28 16.22
N ASP A 7 83.50 -7.11 17.28
CA ASP A 7 83.28 -7.69 18.59
C ASP A 7 82.21 -6.85 19.34
N PHE A 8 81.03 -7.39 19.50
CA PHE A 8 79.91 -6.78 20.20
C PHE A 8 79.86 -7.05 21.72
N SER A 9 81.05 -7.22 22.35
CA SER A 9 81.15 -7.53 23.78
C SER A 9 81.14 -6.31 24.69
N ASP A 10 81.14 -5.10 24.17
CA ASP A 10 81.08 -3.87 24.94
C ASP A 10 79.65 -3.59 25.49
N PRO A 11 79.49 -3.42 26.82
CA PRO A 11 78.18 -3.11 27.43
C PRO A 11 77.53 -1.83 26.87
N LEU A 12 78.31 -0.91 26.36
CA LEU A 12 77.83 0.33 25.77
C LEU A 12 77.20 0.11 24.41
N ASP A 13 77.78 -0.77 23.61
CA ASP A 13 77.22 -1.12 22.29
C ASP A 13 75.93 -1.93 22.42
N GLN A 14 75.82 -2.80 23.42
CA GLN A 14 74.59 -3.54 23.72
C GLN A 14 73.47 -2.60 24.23
N PHE A 15 73.83 -1.57 24.96
CA PHE A 15 72.84 -0.56 25.43
C PHE A 15 72.37 0.31 24.29
N LEU A 16 73.25 0.77 23.39
CA LEU A 16 72.93 1.54 22.22
C LEU A 16 72.06 0.75 21.21
N MET A 17 72.40 -0.53 21.01
CA MET A 17 71.57 -1.43 20.16
C MET A 17 70.18 -1.66 20.74
N LYS A 18 70.07 -1.86 22.05
CA LYS A 18 68.73 -1.98 22.71
C LYS A 18 67.92 -0.70 22.56
N GLN A 19 68.50 0.46 22.70
CA GLN A 19 67.84 1.75 22.51
C GLN A 19 67.39 1.93 21.02
N LEU A 20 68.28 1.56 20.08
CA LEU A 20 67.93 1.60 18.64
C LEU A 20 66.78 0.65 18.28
N TYR A 21 66.80 -0.56 18.82
CA TYR A 21 65.68 -1.54 18.64
C TYR A 21 64.38 -1.02 19.28
N THR A 22 64.45 -0.38 20.45
CA THR A 22 63.27 0.18 21.12
C THR A 22 62.71 1.38 20.35
N LEU A 23 63.57 2.25 19.83
CA LEU A 23 63.19 3.39 18.99
C LEU A 23 62.61 2.93 17.64
N THR A 24 63.19 1.90 17.01
CA THR A 24 62.68 1.36 15.76
C THR A 24 61.33 0.69 15.96
N LEU A 25 61.14 -0.08 17.06
CA LEU A 25 59.84 -0.65 17.40
C LEU A 25 58.76 0.39 17.71
N LEU A 26 59.15 1.48 18.43
CA LEU A 26 58.23 2.61 18.66
C LEU A 26 57.86 3.33 17.37
N PHE A 27 58.78 3.50 16.45
CA PHE A 27 58.55 4.16 15.15
C PHE A 27 57.66 3.30 14.23
N ILE A 28 57.85 1.97 14.25
CA ILE A 28 57.00 1.03 13.52
C ILE A 28 55.57 1.00 14.11
N SER A 29 55.43 1.02 15.44
CA SER A 29 54.13 1.06 16.10
C SER A 29 53.37 2.37 15.88
N THR A 30 54.08 3.50 15.77
CA THR A 30 53.45 4.80 15.43
C THR A 30 53.06 4.87 13.94
N LEU A 31 53.83 4.26 13.03
CA LEU A 31 53.48 4.19 11.61
C LEU A 31 52.25 3.29 11.38
N THR A 32 52.12 2.20 12.14
CA THR A 32 50.93 1.34 12.02
C THR A 32 49.68 1.99 12.65
N ALA A 33 49.85 2.84 13.70
CA ALA A 33 48.74 3.58 14.30
C ALA A 33 48.24 4.73 13.38
N VAL A 34 49.14 5.33 12.60
CA VAL A 34 48.78 6.40 11.64
C VAL A 34 48.17 5.83 10.35
N ALA A 35 48.51 4.57 9.99
CA ALA A 35 47.94 3.91 8.80
C ALA A 35 46.48 3.40 8.98
N GLN A 36 45.93 3.45 10.21
CA GLN A 36 44.55 3.04 10.49
C GLN A 36 43.53 4.19 10.54
N ASN A 37 43.95 5.42 10.28
CA ASN A 37 43.05 6.59 10.39
C ASN A 37 42.86 7.39 9.09
N THR A 38 43.07 6.81 7.95
CA THR A 38 42.43 7.34 6.73
C THR A 38 41.09 6.59 6.58
N GLU A 39 40.03 7.22 7.07
CA GLU A 39 38.67 6.76 6.76
C GLU A 39 38.55 6.83 5.24
N ASP A 40 38.74 5.69 4.59
CA ASP A 40 38.40 5.54 3.19
C ASP A 40 36.87 5.71 3.08
N PRO A 41 36.39 6.79 2.46
CA PRO A 41 34.96 7.04 2.38
C PRO A 41 34.20 5.94 1.63
N ALA A 42 34.91 5.05 0.93
CA ALA A 42 34.32 3.88 0.29
C ALA A 42 34.15 2.68 1.24
N LEU A 43 34.84 2.68 2.41
CA LEU A 43 34.70 1.60 3.38
C LEU A 43 33.44 1.77 4.24
N LEU A 44 32.56 0.76 4.23
CA LEU A 44 31.43 0.67 5.11
C LEU A 44 31.89 0.17 6.50
N SER A 45 31.51 0.88 7.56
CA SER A 45 31.63 0.41 8.94
C SER A 45 30.24 0.18 9.55
N LEU A 46 30.16 -0.61 10.61
CA LEU A 46 28.89 -0.81 11.32
C LEU A 46 28.32 0.52 11.82
N ASP A 47 29.16 1.38 12.35
CA ASP A 47 28.73 2.71 12.83
C ASP A 47 28.12 3.54 11.69
N ARG A 48 28.73 3.57 10.51
CA ARG A 48 28.22 4.29 9.35
C ARG A 48 26.89 3.71 8.87
N ILE A 49 26.78 2.37 8.81
CA ILE A 49 25.53 1.68 8.38
C ILE A 49 24.37 2.01 9.34
N TYR A 50 24.62 2.01 10.66
CA TYR A 50 23.56 2.20 11.66
C TYR A 50 23.40 3.66 12.13
N SER A 51 24.32 4.58 11.80
CA SER A 51 24.22 6.00 12.18
C SER A 51 23.10 6.78 11.48
N GLY A 52 22.55 6.21 10.40
CA GLY A 52 21.60 6.92 9.52
C GLY A 52 22.27 7.72 8.39
N GLU A 53 23.61 7.61 8.23
CA GLU A 53 24.36 8.29 7.14
C GLU A 53 23.79 7.98 5.75
N PHE A 54 23.28 6.75 5.54
CA PHE A 54 22.71 6.31 4.27
C PHE A 54 21.17 6.35 4.24
N ARG A 55 20.55 7.04 5.23
CA ARG A 55 19.10 7.19 5.23
C ARG A 55 18.69 8.06 4.06
N GLN A 56 17.82 7.52 3.20
CA GLN A 56 17.22 8.30 2.13
C GLN A 56 16.28 9.35 2.72
N GLU A 57 16.32 10.54 2.15
CA GLU A 57 15.28 11.55 2.37
C GLU A 57 14.08 11.17 1.51
N PHE A 58 12.93 11.04 2.14
CA PHE A 58 11.67 10.79 1.44
C PHE A 58 10.83 12.05 1.48
N GLN A 59 10.21 12.37 0.36
CA GLN A 59 9.13 13.34 0.36
C GLN A 59 7.98 12.80 1.22
N GLN A 60 7.42 13.66 2.07
CA GLN A 60 6.25 13.29 2.84
C GLN A 60 5.09 12.94 1.91
N PRO A 61 4.31 11.87 2.21
CA PRO A 61 3.15 11.53 1.40
C PRO A 61 2.21 12.72 1.29
N ALA A 62 1.87 13.08 0.05
CA ALA A 62 0.93 14.14 -0.23
C ALA A 62 -0.39 13.56 -0.72
N LYS A 63 -1.51 14.19 -0.35
CA LYS A 63 -2.84 13.87 -0.88
C LYS A 63 -3.40 15.06 -1.64
N TRP A 64 -3.84 14.80 -2.85
CA TRP A 64 -4.53 15.78 -3.68
C TRP A 64 -5.89 16.13 -3.09
N ILE A 65 -6.26 17.39 -3.21
CA ILE A 65 -7.57 17.96 -2.88
C ILE A 65 -7.99 18.95 -3.97
N GLU A 66 -9.25 19.38 -3.94
CA GLU A 66 -9.75 20.39 -4.88
C GLU A 66 -9.44 19.98 -6.34
N GLU A 67 -9.71 18.73 -6.68
CA GLU A 67 -9.46 18.15 -8.02
C GLU A 67 -8.00 18.30 -8.52
N GLY A 68 -7.03 18.47 -7.61
CA GLY A 68 -5.61 18.62 -7.93
C GLY A 68 -5.11 20.07 -7.97
N GLU A 69 -5.94 21.06 -7.63
CA GLU A 69 -5.51 22.45 -7.50
C GLU A 69 -4.68 22.67 -6.22
N SER A 70 -4.80 21.78 -5.27
CA SER A 70 -4.06 21.81 -4.01
C SER A 70 -3.73 20.40 -3.51
N TYR A 71 -2.86 20.34 -2.51
CA TYR A 71 -2.54 19.08 -1.84
C TYR A 71 -2.28 19.30 -0.34
N ILE A 72 -2.40 18.22 0.42
CA ILE A 72 -2.16 18.20 1.87
C ILE A 72 -0.94 17.34 2.17
N ILE A 73 -0.06 17.86 3.05
CA ILE A 73 1.02 17.11 3.69
C ILE A 73 0.81 17.14 5.19
N VAL A 74 1.09 16.02 5.87
CA VAL A 74 1.17 15.96 7.34
C VAL A 74 2.56 16.38 7.75
N GLU A 75 2.68 17.53 8.42
CA GLU A 75 3.94 18.05 8.92
C GLU A 75 4.07 17.84 10.43
N GLN A 76 5.25 17.46 10.88
CA GLN A 76 5.57 17.39 12.28
C GLN A 76 6.23 18.70 12.74
N LYS A 77 5.65 19.34 13.74
CA LYS A 77 6.22 20.53 14.38
C LYS A 77 7.41 20.19 15.29
N VAL A 78 8.15 21.21 15.66
CA VAL A 78 9.30 21.11 16.59
C VAL A 78 8.93 20.47 17.93
N ASN A 79 7.68 20.66 18.39
CA ASN A 79 7.16 20.04 19.62
C ASN A 79 6.66 18.59 19.42
N GLY A 80 6.85 18.00 18.22
CA GLY A 80 6.42 16.64 17.90
C GLY A 80 4.97 16.47 17.49
N GLN A 81 4.15 17.54 17.52
CA GLN A 81 2.76 17.49 17.11
C GLN A 81 2.60 17.51 15.60
N ASN A 82 1.61 16.79 15.08
CA ASN A 82 1.26 16.82 13.66
C ASN A 82 0.26 17.95 13.36
N GLU A 83 0.42 18.52 12.16
CA GLU A 83 -0.57 19.39 11.53
C GLU A 83 -0.71 18.99 10.05
N MET A 84 -1.89 19.17 9.51
CA MET A 84 -2.13 19.00 8.07
C MET A 84 -2.01 20.38 7.41
N ILE A 85 -1.14 20.48 6.44
CA ILE A 85 -0.85 21.73 5.75
C ILE A 85 -1.30 21.60 4.29
N ARG A 86 -2.10 22.56 3.85
CA ARG A 86 -2.51 22.72 2.47
C ARG A 86 -1.50 23.55 1.70
N TYR A 87 -1.15 23.09 0.51
CA TYR A 87 -0.30 23.78 -0.46
C TYR A 87 -1.06 23.98 -1.77
N SER A 88 -0.93 25.16 -2.37
CA SER A 88 -1.43 25.42 -3.72
C SER A 88 -0.46 24.85 -4.76
N THR A 89 -0.99 24.35 -5.90
CA THR A 89 -0.18 23.93 -7.05
C THR A 89 0.20 25.10 -7.95
N SER A 90 -0.56 26.19 -7.93
CA SER A 90 -0.39 27.36 -8.82
C SER A 90 0.33 28.54 -8.18
N SER A 91 0.59 28.50 -6.87
CA SER A 91 1.26 29.55 -6.12
C SER A 91 2.08 28.97 -4.96
N ASP A 92 2.90 29.80 -4.31
CA ASP A 92 3.63 29.41 -3.09
C ASP A 92 2.75 29.50 -1.82
N ASP A 93 1.42 29.56 -1.98
CA ASP A 93 0.51 29.65 -0.85
C ASP A 93 0.47 28.38 -0.02
N ARG A 94 0.67 28.59 1.27
CA ARG A 94 0.69 27.55 2.29
C ARG A 94 -0.23 27.98 3.44
N SER A 95 -1.14 27.11 3.84
CA SER A 95 -2.07 27.37 4.94
C SER A 95 -2.31 26.14 5.78
N THR A 96 -2.67 26.33 7.05
CA THR A 96 -3.08 25.22 7.91
C THR A 96 -4.44 24.70 7.45
N PHE A 97 -4.48 23.43 7.02
CA PHE A 97 -5.72 22.73 6.69
C PHE A 97 -6.40 22.21 7.96
N LEU A 98 -5.62 21.55 8.85
CA LEU A 98 -6.09 21.05 10.13
C LEU A 98 -4.98 21.17 11.17
N SER A 99 -5.21 21.99 12.19
CA SER A 99 -4.22 22.30 13.23
C SER A 99 -4.16 21.21 14.31
N ALA A 100 -3.04 21.13 15.01
CA ALA A 100 -2.87 20.24 16.16
C ALA A 100 -3.97 20.45 17.24
N ALA A 101 -4.37 21.69 17.49
CA ALA A 101 -5.42 22.01 18.44
C ALA A 101 -6.78 21.39 18.05
N GLN A 102 -7.11 21.37 16.77
CA GLN A 102 -8.37 20.80 16.25
C GLN A 102 -8.40 19.27 16.33
N ILE A 103 -7.23 18.62 16.27
CA ILE A 103 -7.12 17.16 16.42
C ILE A 103 -6.67 16.73 17.82
N THR A 104 -6.81 17.61 18.82
CA THR A 104 -6.60 17.26 20.23
C THR A 104 -7.93 16.84 20.83
N PRO A 105 -8.11 15.58 21.28
CA PRO A 105 -9.35 15.11 21.87
C PRO A 105 -9.68 15.88 23.16
N GLU A 106 -10.97 16.05 23.42
CA GLU A 106 -11.43 16.73 24.64
C GLU A 106 -10.87 16.08 25.90
N GLY A 107 -10.29 16.91 26.78
CA GLY A 107 -9.67 16.45 28.03
C GLY A 107 -8.26 15.87 27.87
N GLN A 108 -7.69 15.84 26.66
CA GLN A 108 -6.31 15.45 26.42
C GLN A 108 -5.41 16.69 26.21
N SER A 109 -4.12 16.55 26.48
CA SER A 109 -3.11 17.60 26.28
C SER A 109 -2.36 17.47 24.96
N GLU A 110 -2.45 16.33 24.30
CA GLU A 110 -1.70 16.02 23.11
C GLU A 110 -2.62 15.77 21.91
N ALA A 111 -2.20 16.28 20.77
CA ALA A 111 -2.86 16.03 19.51
C ALA A 111 -2.69 14.57 19.05
N ILE A 112 -3.67 14.05 18.30
CA ILE A 112 -3.59 12.74 17.67
C ILE A 112 -2.37 12.71 16.73
N GLN A 113 -1.59 11.64 16.81
CA GLN A 113 -0.55 11.37 15.82
C GLN A 113 -1.20 10.84 14.54
N VAL A 114 -1.09 11.60 13.45
CA VAL A 114 -1.68 11.25 12.16
C VAL A 114 -0.75 10.26 11.45
N GLU A 115 -1.15 8.99 11.39
CA GLU A 115 -0.42 7.96 10.63
C GLU A 115 -0.90 7.91 9.18
N GLU A 116 -2.23 7.96 8.99
CA GLU A 116 -2.88 8.08 7.70
C GLU A 116 -4.14 8.93 7.83
N PHE A 117 -4.63 9.47 6.71
CA PHE A 117 -5.91 10.15 6.66
C PHE A 117 -6.62 9.97 5.32
N SER A 118 -7.93 10.14 5.32
CA SER A 118 -8.74 10.26 4.11
C SER A 118 -9.76 11.38 4.28
N LEU A 119 -10.24 11.89 3.15
CA LEU A 119 -11.27 12.91 3.11
C LEU A 119 -12.62 12.28 2.74
N SER A 120 -13.72 12.91 3.18
CA SER A 120 -15.02 12.66 2.60
C SER A 120 -15.07 13.14 1.15
N ASN A 121 -16.02 12.67 0.34
CA ASN A 121 -16.10 13.03 -1.08
C ASN A 121 -16.27 14.52 -1.34
N ASP A 122 -16.90 15.24 -0.40
CA ASP A 122 -17.10 16.68 -0.43
C ASP A 122 -15.98 17.46 0.27
N GLU A 123 -14.94 16.77 0.73
CA GLU A 123 -13.80 17.31 1.49
C GLU A 123 -14.19 18.05 2.77
N SER A 124 -15.45 17.93 3.22
CA SER A 124 -15.96 18.57 4.45
C SER A 124 -15.51 17.87 5.73
N LYS A 125 -14.94 16.67 5.64
CA LYS A 125 -14.53 15.84 6.78
C LYS A 125 -13.20 15.14 6.54
N VAL A 126 -12.47 14.94 7.64
CA VAL A 126 -11.21 14.17 7.64
C VAL A 126 -11.37 12.94 8.52
N LEU A 127 -11.11 11.75 7.99
CA LEU A 127 -10.97 10.52 8.76
C LEU A 127 -9.48 10.28 9.01
N ILE A 128 -9.09 10.26 10.29
CA ILE A 128 -7.71 10.12 10.74
C ILE A 128 -7.52 8.71 11.30
N PHE A 129 -6.47 8.02 10.83
CA PHE A 129 -5.99 6.75 11.35
C PHE A 129 -4.80 6.97 12.27
N THR A 130 -4.79 6.30 13.42
CA THR A 130 -3.78 6.47 14.47
C THR A 130 -3.68 5.24 15.37
N ASN A 131 -2.72 5.25 16.29
CA ASN A 131 -2.52 4.19 17.29
C ASN A 131 -2.55 2.79 16.68
N SER A 132 -1.84 2.64 15.56
CA SER A 132 -1.89 1.43 14.77
C SER A 132 -1.20 0.25 15.44
N LYS A 133 -1.66 -0.94 15.11
CA LYS A 133 -1.03 -2.21 15.47
C LYS A 133 -0.77 -3.04 14.24
N ARG A 134 0.37 -3.69 14.25
CA ARG A 134 0.80 -4.57 13.17
C ARG A 134 -0.04 -5.85 13.16
N VAL A 135 -0.55 -6.18 11.96
CA VAL A 135 -1.15 -7.47 11.62
C VAL A 135 -0.32 -8.04 10.46
N TRP A 136 0.40 -9.12 10.70
CA TRP A 136 1.36 -9.73 9.76
C TRP A 136 2.39 -8.72 9.22
N ARG A 137 2.20 -8.17 8.01
CA ARG A 137 3.17 -7.27 7.36
C ARG A 137 2.86 -5.80 7.52
N SER A 138 1.61 -5.45 7.79
CA SER A 138 1.12 -4.08 7.76
C SER A 138 0.42 -3.68 9.05
N ASN A 139 0.46 -2.39 9.37
CA ASN A 139 -0.29 -1.81 10.47
C ASN A 139 -1.73 -1.56 10.00
N THR A 140 -2.59 -2.56 10.12
CA THR A 140 -3.98 -2.49 9.62
C THR A 140 -5.03 -2.36 10.71
N LYS A 141 -4.69 -2.60 11.97
CA LYS A 141 -5.54 -2.31 13.13
C LYS A 141 -5.16 -0.97 13.72
N GLY A 142 -6.14 -0.17 14.16
CA GLY A 142 -5.86 1.10 14.80
C GLY A 142 -7.13 1.75 15.35
N ASP A 143 -6.99 2.99 15.78
CA ASP A 143 -8.07 3.88 16.15
C ASP A 143 -8.38 4.83 15.00
N TYR A 144 -9.64 5.22 14.88
CA TYR A 144 -10.10 6.16 13.88
C TYR A 144 -10.83 7.33 14.50
N TRP A 145 -10.65 8.51 13.92
CA TRP A 145 -11.28 9.75 14.35
C TRP A 145 -11.79 10.51 13.14
N VAL A 146 -12.95 11.11 13.25
CA VAL A 146 -13.50 12.03 12.25
C VAL A 146 -13.45 13.45 12.79
N TYR A 147 -12.82 14.35 12.01
CA TYR A 147 -12.97 15.78 12.21
C TYR A 147 -13.95 16.33 11.17
N ASP A 148 -14.97 17.01 11.62
CA ASP A 148 -16.00 17.64 10.80
C ASP A 148 -15.79 19.15 10.81
N PHE A 149 -15.53 19.73 9.62
CA PHE A 149 -15.25 21.17 9.49
C PHE A 149 -16.48 22.04 9.72
N GLU A 150 -17.70 21.56 9.41
CA GLU A 150 -18.93 22.34 9.61
C GLU A 150 -19.22 22.53 11.10
N THR A 151 -19.08 21.48 11.87
CA THR A 151 -19.36 21.49 13.32
C THR A 151 -18.13 21.79 14.15
N SER A 152 -16.93 21.79 13.57
CA SER A 152 -15.64 21.87 14.25
C SER A 152 -15.47 20.84 15.35
N LYS A 153 -16.04 19.63 15.15
CA LYS A 153 -16.05 18.55 16.13
C LYS A 153 -15.10 17.43 15.73
N LEU A 154 -14.32 16.96 16.69
CA LEU A 154 -13.51 15.74 16.59
C LEU A 154 -14.25 14.60 17.31
N SER A 155 -14.55 13.52 16.61
CA SER A 155 -15.28 12.35 17.16
C SER A 155 -14.47 11.07 16.95
N LYS A 156 -14.35 10.25 18.01
CA LYS A 156 -13.73 8.92 17.88
C LYS A 156 -14.76 7.96 17.30
N ILE A 157 -14.35 7.17 16.31
CA ILE A 157 -15.14 6.10 15.73
C ILE A 157 -14.95 4.82 16.56
N GLY A 158 -16.04 4.07 16.77
CA GLY A 158 -16.02 2.83 17.54
C GLY A 158 -15.62 3.01 18.99
N GLN A 159 -16.16 4.04 19.67
CA GLN A 159 -15.81 4.36 21.08
C GLN A 159 -16.00 3.19 22.04
N GLU A 160 -16.95 2.30 21.74
CA GLU A 160 -17.26 1.13 22.58
C GLU A 160 -16.29 -0.04 22.38
N PHE A 161 -15.46 -0.01 21.34
CA PHE A 161 -14.52 -1.07 21.04
C PHE A 161 -13.13 -0.83 21.67
N PRO A 162 -12.36 -1.90 21.87
CA PRO A 162 -10.99 -1.78 22.39
C PRO A 162 -10.12 -0.87 21.52
N ALA A 163 -9.16 -0.20 22.13
CA ALA A 163 -8.17 0.59 21.40
C ALA A 163 -7.41 -0.25 20.39
N SER A 164 -7.10 0.34 19.23
CA SER A 164 -6.38 -0.30 18.13
C SER A 164 -7.03 -1.59 17.63
N SER A 165 -8.36 -1.65 17.54
CA SER A 165 -9.10 -2.84 17.10
C SER A 165 -9.79 -2.71 15.75
N LEU A 166 -10.03 -1.50 15.28
CA LEU A 166 -10.74 -1.25 14.01
C LEU A 166 -9.81 -1.37 12.81
N MET A 167 -10.37 -1.79 11.66
CA MET A 167 -9.63 -1.91 10.41
C MET A 167 -10.41 -1.27 9.25
N PHE A 168 -9.67 -0.64 8.33
CA PHE A 168 -10.14 -0.20 7.01
C PHE A 168 -11.33 0.75 7.04
N ALA A 169 -11.42 1.61 8.07
CA ALA A 169 -12.49 2.58 8.16
C ALA A 169 -12.51 3.50 6.93
N LYS A 170 -13.69 3.74 6.38
CA LYS A 170 -13.90 4.63 5.23
C LYS A 170 -15.28 5.24 5.23
N PHE A 171 -15.36 6.48 4.76
CA PHE A 171 -16.63 7.17 4.59
C PHE A 171 -17.55 6.45 3.59
N SER A 172 -18.85 6.54 3.83
CA SER A 172 -19.84 6.31 2.79
C SER A 172 -19.79 7.46 1.76
N ASN A 173 -20.23 7.17 0.53
CA ASN A 173 -20.16 8.16 -0.53
C ASN A 173 -21.10 9.37 -0.33
N ASP A 174 -22.12 9.24 0.52
CA ASP A 174 -23.01 10.34 0.95
C ASP A 174 -22.46 11.13 2.14
N ASN A 175 -21.22 10.84 2.59
CA ASN A 175 -20.51 11.51 3.69
C ASN A 175 -21.22 11.46 5.06
N ARG A 176 -22.12 10.49 5.25
CA ARG A 176 -22.93 10.37 6.47
C ARG A 176 -22.42 9.31 7.44
N PHE A 177 -21.87 8.23 6.92
CA PHE A 177 -21.45 7.08 7.71
C PHE A 177 -19.95 6.81 7.54
N VAL A 178 -19.39 6.11 8.54
CA VAL A 178 -18.10 5.44 8.43
C VAL A 178 -18.33 3.95 8.61
N ALA A 179 -17.92 3.12 7.65
CA ALA A 179 -17.89 1.67 7.83
C ALA A 179 -16.47 1.19 8.12
N TYR A 180 -16.37 0.12 8.91
CA TYR A 180 -15.11 -0.49 9.33
C TYR A 180 -15.28 -1.96 9.66
N VAL A 181 -14.17 -2.68 9.78
CA VAL A 181 -14.14 -4.07 10.24
C VAL A 181 -13.67 -4.12 11.69
N MET A 182 -14.37 -4.88 12.51
CA MET A 182 -13.97 -5.22 13.86
C MET A 182 -14.32 -6.70 14.14
N GLU A 183 -13.35 -7.46 14.66
CA GLU A 183 -13.50 -8.90 14.94
C GLU A 183 -14.18 -9.69 13.82
N PHE A 184 -13.69 -9.51 12.58
CA PHE A 184 -14.15 -10.20 11.38
C PHE A 184 -15.61 -9.92 10.99
N ASN A 185 -16.17 -8.81 11.48
CA ASN A 185 -17.50 -8.34 11.09
C ASN A 185 -17.44 -6.89 10.61
N ILE A 186 -18.38 -6.54 9.73
CA ILE A 186 -18.52 -5.19 9.19
C ILE A 186 -19.52 -4.43 10.03
N TYR A 187 -19.12 -3.22 10.43
CA TYR A 187 -19.90 -2.25 11.15
C TYR A 187 -20.03 -0.97 10.35
N MET A 188 -21.08 -0.23 10.59
CA MET A 188 -21.32 1.11 10.08
C MET A 188 -21.72 2.01 11.25
N GLU A 189 -21.17 3.22 11.29
CA GLU A 189 -21.44 4.19 12.35
C GLU A 189 -21.87 5.52 11.74
N ASP A 190 -22.99 6.05 12.20
CA ASP A 190 -23.37 7.45 12.00
C ASP A 190 -22.57 8.30 12.98
N PHE A 191 -21.47 8.89 12.50
CA PHE A 191 -20.55 9.64 13.37
C PHE A 191 -21.14 10.94 13.93
N THR A 192 -22.32 11.38 13.46
CA THR A 192 -23.04 12.54 14.01
C THR A 192 -23.84 12.15 15.26
N SER A 193 -24.57 11.04 15.20
CA SER A 193 -25.35 10.51 16.31
C SER A 193 -24.55 9.57 17.23
N GLY A 194 -23.47 8.95 16.71
CA GLY A 194 -22.73 7.90 17.38
C GLY A 194 -23.44 6.53 17.33
N GLU A 195 -24.50 6.39 16.53
CA GLU A 195 -25.19 5.10 16.38
C GLU A 195 -24.34 4.09 15.62
N VAL A 196 -23.99 2.98 16.27
CA VAL A 196 -23.23 1.87 15.68
C VAL A 196 -24.19 0.78 15.21
N ILE A 197 -24.05 0.39 13.95
CA ILE A 197 -24.88 -0.62 13.28
C ILE A 197 -24.00 -1.77 12.83
N GLN A 198 -24.20 -2.96 13.39
CA GLN A 198 -23.56 -4.18 12.92
C GLN A 198 -24.26 -4.69 11.66
N LEU A 199 -23.50 -4.86 10.57
CA LEU A 199 -24.02 -5.29 9.27
C LEU A 199 -23.85 -6.80 9.02
N THR A 200 -22.76 -7.42 9.53
CA THR A 200 -22.54 -8.87 9.52
C THR A 200 -22.35 -9.37 10.95
N ASN A 201 -22.73 -10.62 11.24
CA ASN A 201 -22.71 -11.13 12.62
C ASN A 201 -22.25 -12.58 12.75
N ASP A 202 -21.72 -13.15 11.69
CA ASP A 202 -21.22 -14.53 11.62
C ASP A 202 -19.70 -14.61 11.60
N GLY A 203 -19.03 -13.46 11.76
CA GLY A 203 -17.56 -13.36 11.74
C GLY A 203 -16.89 -14.05 12.92
N THR A 204 -15.85 -14.82 12.61
CA THR A 204 -14.96 -15.52 13.56
C THR A 204 -13.55 -15.55 12.97
N GLU A 205 -12.58 -16.13 13.68
CA GLU A 205 -11.23 -16.37 13.13
C GLU A 205 -11.25 -17.27 11.88
N GLU A 206 -12.31 -18.07 11.72
CA GLU A 206 -12.48 -18.98 10.59
C GLU A 206 -13.40 -18.42 9.50
N ILE A 207 -14.42 -17.65 9.87
CA ILE A 207 -15.33 -16.96 8.95
C ILE A 207 -14.99 -15.47 8.96
N ILE A 208 -14.41 -15.00 7.88
CA ILE A 208 -13.80 -13.67 7.81
C ILE A 208 -14.63 -12.78 6.90
N ASN A 209 -15.27 -11.73 7.45
CA ASN A 209 -16.02 -10.75 6.68
C ASN A 209 -15.24 -9.43 6.58
N GLY A 210 -15.15 -8.87 5.38
CA GLY A 210 -14.62 -7.53 5.14
C GLY A 210 -13.10 -7.37 5.32
N THR A 211 -12.37 -8.45 5.55
CA THR A 211 -10.92 -8.54 5.54
C THR A 211 -10.50 -9.88 4.96
N PHE A 212 -9.22 -10.22 5.04
CA PHE A 212 -8.66 -11.37 4.35
C PHE A 212 -7.83 -12.25 5.28
N ASP A 213 -7.63 -13.51 4.86
CA ASP A 213 -6.70 -14.46 5.44
C ASP A 213 -5.27 -14.21 4.94
N TRP A 214 -4.33 -15.02 5.43
CA TRP A 214 -2.93 -14.91 5.08
C TRP A 214 -2.67 -15.13 3.58
N VAL A 215 -3.40 -16.04 2.91
CA VAL A 215 -3.19 -16.37 1.49
C VAL A 215 -3.55 -15.20 0.59
N TYR A 216 -4.68 -14.56 0.82
CA TYR A 216 -5.09 -13.40 0.03
C TYR A 216 -4.16 -12.19 0.19
N GLU A 217 -3.59 -12.01 1.40
CA GLU A 217 -2.54 -11.00 1.59
C GLU A 217 -1.26 -11.37 0.83
N GLU A 218 -0.84 -12.63 0.90
CA GLU A 218 0.40 -13.08 0.27
C GLU A 218 0.33 -13.07 -1.25
N GLU A 219 -0.72 -13.65 -1.82
CA GLU A 219 -0.88 -13.82 -3.28
C GLU A 219 -1.29 -12.52 -3.96
N PHE A 220 -2.25 -11.79 -3.38
CA PHE A 220 -2.89 -10.65 -4.03
C PHE A 220 -2.63 -9.31 -3.33
N GLY A 221 -2.01 -9.28 -2.16
CA GLY A 221 -1.84 -8.06 -1.36
C GLY A 221 -3.13 -7.60 -0.68
N ASN A 222 -4.20 -8.37 -0.74
CA ASN A 222 -5.51 -7.97 -0.25
C ASN A 222 -5.57 -7.93 1.27
N ARG A 223 -6.06 -6.81 1.81
CA ARG A 223 -6.33 -6.63 3.25
C ARG A 223 -7.69 -6.00 3.50
N ASP A 224 -8.04 -4.95 2.75
CA ASP A 224 -9.30 -4.21 2.81
C ASP A 224 -10.37 -4.93 1.98
N GLY A 225 -11.32 -5.55 2.64
CA GLY A 225 -12.25 -6.52 2.07
C GLY A 225 -13.69 -6.02 1.91
N PHE A 226 -13.95 -4.71 1.78
CA PHE A 226 -15.30 -4.22 1.47
C PHE A 226 -15.31 -2.94 0.65
N ARG A 227 -16.41 -2.70 -0.07
CA ARG A 227 -16.58 -1.53 -0.96
C ARG A 227 -18.01 -0.98 -0.83
N TRP A 228 -18.14 0.32 -0.54
CA TRP A 228 -19.41 1.03 -0.61
C TRP A 228 -19.94 1.10 -2.04
N SER A 229 -21.28 0.94 -2.23
CA SER A 229 -21.92 1.36 -3.48
C SER A 229 -21.90 2.89 -3.61
N PRO A 230 -21.93 3.45 -4.84
CA PRO A 230 -21.90 4.91 -5.04
C PRO A 230 -23.02 5.65 -4.28
N ASP A 231 -24.24 5.06 -4.20
CA ASP A 231 -25.39 5.61 -3.48
C ASP A 231 -25.38 5.35 -1.97
N ALA A 232 -24.33 4.74 -1.42
CA ALA A 232 -24.19 4.34 -0.03
C ALA A 232 -25.28 3.38 0.50
N SER A 233 -26.17 2.85 -0.35
CA SER A 233 -27.25 1.95 0.04
C SER A 233 -26.79 0.51 0.30
N LYS A 234 -25.59 0.14 -0.16
CA LYS A 234 -25.05 -1.22 -0.09
C LYS A 234 -23.56 -1.22 0.20
N ILE A 235 -23.09 -2.32 0.78
CA ILE A 235 -21.68 -2.67 0.86
C ILE A 235 -21.47 -4.04 0.23
N ALA A 236 -20.62 -4.13 -0.79
CA ALA A 236 -20.10 -5.38 -1.31
C ALA A 236 -18.87 -5.78 -0.50
N TYR A 237 -18.76 -7.06 -0.10
CA TYR A 237 -17.68 -7.52 0.74
C TYR A 237 -17.29 -8.97 0.44
N TRP A 238 -16.04 -9.30 0.75
CA TRP A 238 -15.58 -10.68 0.75
C TRP A 238 -15.95 -11.37 2.06
N GLN A 239 -16.45 -12.58 1.95
CA GLN A 239 -16.46 -13.54 3.04
C GLN A 239 -15.52 -14.68 2.68
N LEU A 240 -14.56 -14.97 3.57
CA LEU A 240 -13.69 -16.14 3.47
C LEU A 240 -14.09 -17.16 4.54
N ASP A 241 -14.10 -18.44 4.16
CA ASP A 241 -14.22 -19.56 5.08
C ASP A 241 -12.88 -20.31 5.14
N ALA A 242 -12.15 -20.05 6.22
CA ALA A 242 -10.84 -20.60 6.52
C ALA A 242 -10.90 -21.83 7.45
N SER A 243 -12.09 -22.38 7.75
CA SER A 243 -12.28 -23.48 8.70
C SER A 243 -11.52 -24.76 8.32
N ARG A 244 -11.16 -24.90 7.04
CA ARG A 244 -10.39 -26.05 6.53
C ARG A 244 -8.90 -25.84 6.51
N ILE A 245 -8.44 -24.63 6.81
CA ILE A 245 -7.02 -24.27 6.73
C ILE A 245 -6.27 -24.86 7.93
N GLY A 246 -5.22 -25.61 7.66
CA GLY A 246 -4.36 -26.16 8.69
C GLY A 246 -3.62 -25.06 9.47
N VAL A 247 -3.44 -25.30 10.77
CA VAL A 247 -2.71 -24.38 11.65
C VAL A 247 -1.21 -24.71 11.64
N PHE A 248 -0.40 -23.72 11.30
CA PHE A 248 1.05 -23.76 11.45
C PHE A 248 1.44 -23.06 12.76
N ASN A 249 2.13 -23.80 13.63
CA ASN A 249 2.59 -23.28 14.91
C ASN A 249 3.96 -22.62 14.75
N MET A 250 4.01 -21.30 14.75
CA MET A 250 5.28 -20.56 14.84
C MET A 250 5.77 -20.52 16.28
N ILE A 251 7.08 -20.44 16.46
CA ILE A 251 7.71 -20.36 17.77
C ILE A 251 8.27 -18.95 17.95
N ASN A 252 7.75 -18.22 18.93
CA ASN A 252 8.28 -16.93 19.35
C ASN A 252 9.27 -17.12 20.49
N ASN A 253 10.55 -16.87 20.22
CA ASN A 253 11.65 -17.03 21.18
C ASN A 253 12.16 -15.68 21.74
N THR A 254 11.55 -14.54 21.36
CA THR A 254 12.14 -13.21 21.60
C THR A 254 11.45 -12.43 22.72
N ASP A 255 10.15 -12.64 22.91
CA ASP A 255 9.35 -11.75 23.77
C ASP A 255 9.27 -12.21 25.22
N SER A 256 9.72 -13.43 25.53
CA SER A 256 9.76 -13.96 26.89
C SER A 256 10.88 -14.98 27.09
N VAL A 257 11.18 -15.30 28.36
CA VAL A 257 12.20 -16.31 28.73
C VAL A 257 11.87 -17.72 28.20
N TYR A 258 10.59 -18.04 28.15
CA TYR A 258 10.11 -19.30 27.57
C TYR A 258 9.46 -19.03 26.23
N ALA A 259 9.76 -19.90 25.25
CA ALA A 259 9.15 -19.83 23.93
C ALA A 259 7.62 -19.92 24.00
N GLN A 260 6.97 -19.10 23.19
CA GLN A 260 5.51 -19.09 23.03
C GLN A 260 5.14 -19.61 21.64
N ILE A 261 4.05 -20.38 21.58
CA ILE A 261 3.52 -20.83 20.29
C ILE A 261 2.53 -19.77 19.77
N VAL A 262 2.76 -19.32 18.53
CA VAL A 262 1.87 -18.42 17.78
C VAL A 262 1.22 -19.23 16.67
N PRO A 263 -0.05 -19.64 16.82
CA PRO A 263 -0.77 -20.38 15.79
C PRO A 263 -1.12 -19.45 14.62
N VAL A 264 -0.91 -19.89 13.38
CA VAL A 264 -1.28 -19.19 12.16
C VAL A 264 -2.00 -20.15 11.22
N GLN A 265 -3.16 -19.77 10.73
CA GLN A 265 -3.84 -20.51 9.65
C GLN A 265 -3.00 -20.34 8.38
N TYR A 266 -2.41 -21.44 7.92
CA TYR A 266 -1.46 -21.45 6.83
C TYR A 266 -1.58 -22.71 6.00
N PRO A 267 -2.15 -22.65 4.78
CA PRO A 267 -2.23 -23.82 3.91
C PRO A 267 -0.85 -24.12 3.34
N LYS A 268 -0.37 -25.33 3.55
CA LYS A 268 0.86 -25.82 2.94
C LYS A 268 0.62 -26.15 1.47
N VAL A 269 1.71 -26.25 0.70
CA VAL A 269 1.68 -26.66 -0.70
C VAL A 269 0.85 -27.94 -0.88
N GLY A 270 -0.09 -27.91 -1.82
CA GLY A 270 -0.99 -29.02 -2.10
C GLY A 270 -2.29 -29.04 -1.28
N GLN A 271 -2.46 -28.13 -0.31
CA GLN A 271 -3.71 -27.96 0.42
C GLN A 271 -4.65 -26.97 -0.27
N ASP A 272 -5.94 -27.09 0.01
CA ASP A 272 -6.93 -26.13 -0.48
C ASP A 272 -6.79 -24.78 0.25
N PRO A 273 -7.01 -23.65 -0.44
CA PRO A 273 -7.14 -22.33 0.19
C PRO A 273 -8.51 -22.19 0.86
N SER A 274 -8.74 -21.06 1.53
CA SER A 274 -10.07 -20.67 1.99
C SER A 274 -11.05 -20.59 0.84
N SER A 275 -12.31 -20.93 1.08
CA SER A 275 -13.35 -20.60 0.11
C SER A 275 -13.68 -19.12 0.17
N ALA A 276 -13.98 -18.52 -0.98
CA ALA A 276 -14.28 -17.09 -1.07
C ALA A 276 -15.64 -16.87 -1.74
N LYS A 277 -16.41 -15.92 -1.19
CA LYS A 277 -17.69 -15.45 -1.75
C LYS A 277 -17.77 -13.92 -1.67
N ILE A 278 -18.62 -13.36 -2.50
CA ILE A 278 -19.00 -11.95 -2.41
C ILE A 278 -20.42 -11.85 -1.85
N GLY A 279 -20.54 -11.14 -0.74
CA GLY A 279 -21.82 -10.73 -0.17
C GLY A 279 -22.11 -9.26 -0.48
N ILE A 280 -23.37 -8.94 -0.67
CA ILE A 280 -23.84 -7.55 -0.77
C ILE A 280 -24.85 -7.35 0.37
N VAL A 281 -24.45 -6.53 1.34
CA VAL A 281 -25.35 -6.17 2.45
C VAL A 281 -26.02 -4.84 2.17
N ASN A 282 -27.34 -4.79 2.33
CA ASN A 282 -28.08 -3.53 2.29
C ASN A 282 -27.94 -2.81 3.64
N THR A 283 -27.52 -1.55 3.61
CA THR A 283 -27.18 -0.78 4.82
C THR A 283 -28.37 -0.48 5.72
N SER A 284 -29.58 -0.38 5.17
CA SER A 284 -30.79 -0.08 5.93
C SER A 284 -31.47 -1.35 6.46
N SER A 285 -31.68 -2.34 5.59
CA SER A 285 -32.40 -3.58 5.96
C SER A 285 -31.51 -4.65 6.58
N LYS A 286 -30.19 -4.53 6.44
CA LYS A 286 -29.17 -5.53 6.82
C LYS A 286 -29.31 -6.88 6.09
N ASN A 287 -30.14 -6.95 5.05
CA ASN A 287 -30.27 -8.15 4.26
C ASN A 287 -29.01 -8.37 3.43
N ILE A 288 -28.51 -9.60 3.45
CA ILE A 288 -27.34 -10.02 2.67
C ILE A 288 -27.80 -10.82 1.46
N GLU A 289 -27.30 -10.44 0.30
CA GLU A 289 -27.45 -11.17 -0.95
C GLU A 289 -26.07 -11.74 -1.34
N TRP A 290 -26.02 -13.02 -1.67
CA TRP A 290 -24.81 -13.68 -2.11
C TRP A 290 -24.72 -13.69 -3.62
N VAL A 291 -23.56 -13.32 -4.16
CA VAL A 291 -23.31 -13.37 -5.60
C VAL A 291 -22.99 -14.81 -6.00
N GLU A 292 -23.78 -15.35 -6.92
CA GLU A 292 -23.55 -16.66 -7.51
C GLU A 292 -22.62 -16.54 -8.71
N LEU A 293 -21.45 -17.17 -8.62
CA LEU A 293 -20.48 -17.30 -9.71
C LEU A 293 -20.31 -18.77 -10.09
N GLU A 294 -20.00 -19.03 -11.34
CA GLU A 294 -19.73 -20.39 -11.78
C GLU A 294 -18.45 -20.97 -11.19
N GLY A 295 -18.42 -22.27 -10.97
CA GLY A 295 -17.26 -22.99 -10.47
C GLY A 295 -17.22 -23.12 -8.95
N SER A 296 -16.16 -23.72 -8.45
CA SER A 296 -15.98 -23.98 -7.03
C SER A 296 -15.39 -22.77 -6.30
N THR A 297 -15.94 -22.41 -5.15
CA THR A 297 -15.43 -21.33 -4.28
C THR A 297 -14.05 -21.61 -3.69
N ILE A 298 -13.60 -22.87 -3.70
CA ILE A 298 -12.27 -23.30 -3.24
C ILE A 298 -11.26 -23.28 -4.41
N GLN A 299 -11.73 -23.56 -5.63
CA GLN A 299 -10.89 -23.66 -6.81
C GLN A 299 -10.81 -22.36 -7.62
N ASN A 300 -11.37 -21.28 -7.06
CA ASN A 300 -11.29 -19.95 -7.64
C ASN A 300 -11.01 -18.92 -6.55
N TYR A 301 -10.11 -18.00 -6.85
CA TYR A 301 -9.88 -16.78 -6.10
C TYR A 301 -10.78 -15.66 -6.63
N LEU A 302 -11.11 -14.71 -5.76
CA LEU A 302 -11.83 -13.48 -6.11
C LEU A 302 -10.93 -12.29 -5.80
N PRO A 303 -9.95 -11.99 -6.65
CA PRO A 303 -8.94 -11.02 -6.32
C PRO A 303 -9.47 -9.58 -6.20
N ALA A 304 -10.45 -9.13 -7.00
CA ALA A 304 -11.00 -7.78 -6.96
C ALA A 304 -12.49 -7.69 -7.14
N ILE A 305 -13.07 -6.64 -6.53
CA ILE A 305 -14.40 -6.12 -6.87
C ILE A 305 -14.33 -4.60 -7.01
N GLN A 306 -15.18 -4.07 -7.88
CA GLN A 306 -15.32 -2.63 -8.11
C GLN A 306 -16.76 -2.30 -8.50
N TRP A 307 -17.42 -1.39 -7.78
CA TRP A 307 -18.68 -0.82 -8.23
C TRP A 307 -18.46 0.08 -9.45
N LEU A 308 -19.29 -0.12 -10.48
CA LEU A 308 -19.37 0.77 -11.64
C LEU A 308 -20.42 1.87 -11.43
N ASP A 309 -21.55 1.45 -10.87
CA ASP A 309 -22.67 2.28 -10.49
C ASP A 309 -23.45 1.61 -9.34
N ASP A 310 -24.62 2.12 -9.00
CA ASP A 310 -25.43 1.61 -7.90
C ASP A 310 -25.99 0.19 -8.11
N ASP A 311 -25.97 -0.32 -9.34
CA ASP A 311 -26.54 -1.62 -9.73
C ASP A 311 -25.59 -2.49 -10.56
N GLN A 312 -24.32 -2.15 -10.66
CA GLN A 312 -23.34 -2.94 -11.38
C GLN A 312 -22.05 -3.10 -10.56
N LEU A 313 -21.73 -4.32 -10.19
CA LEU A 313 -20.50 -4.70 -9.50
C LEU A 313 -19.63 -5.54 -10.42
N LEU A 314 -18.43 -5.08 -10.72
CA LEU A 314 -17.39 -5.89 -11.35
C LEU A 314 -16.78 -6.84 -10.34
N ILE A 315 -16.51 -8.07 -10.78
CA ILE A 315 -15.88 -9.12 -9.96
C ILE A 315 -14.82 -9.82 -10.80
N GLN A 316 -13.58 -9.84 -10.34
CA GLN A 316 -12.55 -10.73 -10.90
C GLN A 316 -12.63 -12.10 -10.26
N GLN A 317 -12.54 -13.14 -11.07
CA GLN A 317 -12.46 -14.54 -10.67
C GLN A 317 -11.24 -15.16 -11.35
N LEU A 318 -10.30 -15.68 -10.57
CA LEU A 318 -9.07 -16.31 -11.07
C LEU A 318 -9.05 -17.77 -10.61
N ASN A 319 -8.80 -18.70 -11.51
CA ASN A 319 -8.73 -20.11 -11.14
C ASN A 319 -7.52 -20.40 -10.21
N ARG A 320 -7.57 -21.55 -9.51
CA ARG A 320 -6.52 -21.96 -8.56
C ARG A 320 -5.12 -22.06 -9.18
N LYS A 321 -5.00 -22.37 -10.47
CA LYS A 321 -3.74 -22.41 -11.20
C LYS A 321 -3.24 -21.03 -11.63
N GLN A 322 -4.06 -20.00 -11.44
CA GLN A 322 -3.79 -18.62 -11.81
C GLN A 322 -3.41 -18.43 -13.29
N ASN A 323 -4.08 -19.17 -14.15
CA ASN A 323 -3.87 -19.09 -15.60
C ASN A 323 -5.18 -18.92 -16.39
N HIS A 324 -6.29 -18.68 -15.69
CA HIS A 324 -7.59 -18.40 -16.28
C HIS A 324 -8.33 -17.36 -15.44
N LEU A 325 -8.45 -16.16 -15.98
CA LEU A 325 -9.15 -15.02 -15.39
C LEU A 325 -10.49 -14.82 -16.08
N LYS A 326 -11.52 -14.53 -15.29
CA LYS A 326 -12.82 -14.05 -15.73
C LYS A 326 -13.16 -12.75 -15.02
N VAL A 327 -13.73 -11.80 -15.74
CA VAL A 327 -14.31 -10.58 -15.19
C VAL A 327 -15.82 -10.63 -15.41
N TRP A 328 -16.54 -10.56 -14.31
CA TRP A 328 -18.00 -10.61 -14.29
C TRP A 328 -18.58 -9.24 -13.98
N ILE A 329 -19.77 -8.95 -14.54
CA ILE A 329 -20.65 -7.90 -14.05
C ILE A 329 -21.82 -8.58 -13.32
N TYR A 330 -22.00 -8.27 -12.06
CA TYR A 330 -23.15 -8.64 -11.28
C TYR A 330 -24.14 -7.48 -11.19
N GLN A 331 -25.44 -7.75 -11.41
CA GLN A 331 -26.54 -6.79 -11.23
C GLN A 331 -27.42 -7.18 -10.05
N PRO A 332 -27.30 -6.49 -8.89
CA PRO A 332 -28.12 -6.76 -7.71
C PRO A 332 -29.64 -6.72 -7.98
N SER A 333 -30.14 -5.74 -8.74
CA SER A 333 -31.57 -5.62 -9.05
C SER A 333 -32.15 -6.81 -9.81
N LYS A 334 -31.30 -7.53 -10.56
CA LYS A 334 -31.69 -8.72 -11.38
C LYS A 334 -31.18 -10.01 -10.77
N LYS A 335 -30.34 -9.98 -9.75
CA LYS A 335 -29.64 -11.14 -9.18
C LYS A 335 -28.98 -12.01 -10.24
N SER A 336 -28.27 -11.38 -11.16
CA SER A 336 -27.70 -12.07 -12.32
C SER A 336 -26.28 -11.60 -12.61
N THR A 337 -25.46 -12.55 -13.07
CA THR A 337 -24.08 -12.32 -13.53
C THR A 337 -24.00 -12.38 -15.05
N ARG A 338 -23.15 -11.56 -15.61
CA ARG A 338 -22.76 -11.57 -17.03
C ARG A 338 -21.25 -11.61 -17.14
N LEU A 339 -20.70 -12.55 -17.91
CA LEU A 339 -19.29 -12.55 -18.24
C LEU A 339 -18.98 -11.34 -19.14
N LEU A 340 -18.08 -10.49 -18.70
CA LEU A 340 -17.59 -9.32 -19.44
C LEU A 340 -16.36 -9.66 -20.25
N TYR A 341 -15.38 -10.30 -19.63
CA TYR A 341 -14.06 -10.55 -20.21
C TYR A 341 -13.49 -11.86 -19.70
N GLU A 342 -12.74 -12.56 -20.53
CA GLU A 342 -12.06 -13.81 -20.19
C GLU A 342 -10.65 -13.81 -20.79
N GLU A 343 -9.68 -14.28 -20.00
CA GLU A 343 -8.27 -14.38 -20.35
C GLU A 343 -7.73 -15.73 -19.92
N LYS A 344 -7.05 -16.41 -20.83
CA LYS A 344 -6.43 -17.71 -20.59
C LYS A 344 -5.00 -17.71 -21.10
N GLU A 345 -4.09 -18.17 -20.25
CA GLU A 345 -2.70 -18.34 -20.57
C GLU A 345 -2.26 -19.78 -20.32
N GLU A 346 -1.21 -20.23 -21.02
CA GLU A 346 -0.63 -21.54 -20.77
C GLU A 346 0.12 -21.58 -19.44
N SER A 347 0.75 -20.46 -19.07
CA SER A 347 1.59 -20.34 -17.87
C SER A 347 0.87 -19.62 -16.74
N TRP A 348 0.65 -18.31 -16.85
CA TRP A 348 0.25 -17.45 -15.74
C TRP A 348 -0.50 -16.22 -16.23
N VAL A 349 -1.57 -15.84 -15.51
CA VAL A 349 -2.26 -14.55 -15.68
C VAL A 349 -1.86 -13.66 -14.51
N ASP A 350 -1.21 -12.53 -14.79
CA ASP A 350 -0.78 -11.59 -13.76
C ASP A 350 -1.99 -10.80 -13.23
N VAL A 351 -2.19 -10.89 -11.91
CA VAL A 351 -3.21 -10.12 -11.17
C VAL A 351 -2.52 -9.50 -9.97
N ARG A 352 -2.09 -8.25 -10.10
CA ARG A 352 -1.41 -7.52 -9.02
C ARG A 352 -2.30 -6.40 -8.51
N TYR A 353 -2.36 -6.24 -7.21
CA TYR A 353 -3.15 -5.21 -6.56
C TYR A 353 -2.31 -4.03 -6.08
N PRO A 354 -2.87 -2.82 -6.17
CA PRO A 354 -2.27 -1.63 -5.59
C PRO A 354 -2.63 -1.56 -4.11
N ASP A 355 -2.40 -2.59 -3.34
CA ASP A 355 -2.58 -2.43 -1.92
C ASP A 355 -1.24 -2.40 -1.22
N ARG A 356 -0.85 -1.20 -0.85
CA ARG A 356 0.04 -0.84 0.26
C ARG A 356 0.63 0.52 -0.06
N ALA A 357 0.57 1.42 0.89
CA ALA A 357 1.18 2.76 0.86
C ALA A 357 2.68 2.79 0.47
N ASN A 358 3.28 1.63 0.23
CA ASN A 358 4.67 1.43 -0.13
C ASN A 358 4.89 0.59 -1.39
N ILE A 359 3.83 0.23 -2.15
CA ILE A 359 4.05 -0.57 -3.34
C ILE A 359 4.27 0.32 -4.55
N ARG A 360 5.48 0.28 -4.95
CA ARG A 360 6.06 0.82 -6.16
C ARG A 360 5.49 0.20 -7.46
N TRP A 361 4.44 -0.63 -7.39
CA TRP A 361 3.91 -1.44 -8.50
C TRP A 361 2.39 -1.53 -8.40
N GLY A 362 1.69 -0.43 -8.68
CA GLY A 362 0.23 -0.44 -8.73
C GLY A 362 -0.27 -1.23 -9.94
N ASN A 363 -1.27 -2.07 -9.73
CA ASN A 363 -2.13 -2.55 -10.79
C ASN A 363 -3.48 -1.86 -10.65
N ASN A 364 -3.87 -1.10 -11.67
CA ASN A 364 -5.14 -0.40 -11.70
C ASN A 364 -6.20 -1.21 -12.48
N ASP A 365 -6.15 -2.55 -12.38
CA ASP A 365 -7.17 -3.40 -12.95
C ASP A 365 -8.55 -2.98 -12.44
N LEU A 366 -9.51 -3.02 -13.33
CA LEU A 366 -10.90 -2.59 -13.09
C LEU A 366 -11.09 -1.10 -12.81
N THR A 367 -10.04 -0.27 -12.85
CA THR A 367 -10.21 1.18 -12.73
C THR A 367 -11.06 1.70 -13.88
N PRO A 368 -12.18 2.41 -13.59
CA PRO A 368 -13.01 3.00 -14.63
C PRO A 368 -12.24 4.07 -15.42
N VAL A 369 -12.40 4.05 -16.74
CA VAL A 369 -11.82 5.01 -17.71
C VAL A 369 -12.82 5.32 -18.81
N ASP A 370 -12.52 6.30 -19.65
CA ASP A 370 -13.34 6.66 -20.82
C ASP A 370 -14.79 7.03 -20.41
N ASP A 371 -14.93 7.94 -19.44
CA ASP A 371 -16.21 8.35 -18.81
C ASP A 371 -16.99 7.17 -18.21
N GLY A 372 -16.29 6.22 -17.60
CA GLY A 372 -16.91 5.02 -17.02
C GLY A 372 -17.46 4.01 -18.03
N LYS A 373 -17.12 4.13 -19.32
CA LYS A 373 -17.56 3.19 -20.37
C LYS A 373 -16.64 1.99 -20.53
N ALA A 374 -15.45 2.05 -19.96
CA ALA A 374 -14.45 0.99 -20.00
C ALA A 374 -13.72 0.89 -18.65
N VAL A 375 -13.01 -0.21 -18.46
CA VAL A 375 -12.10 -0.41 -17.33
C VAL A 375 -10.72 -0.83 -17.81
N LEU A 376 -9.71 -0.52 -17.01
CA LEU A 376 -8.34 -0.94 -17.29
C LEU A 376 -8.13 -2.42 -16.99
N ARG A 377 -7.26 -3.03 -17.76
CA ARG A 377 -6.68 -4.36 -17.52
C ARG A 377 -5.20 -4.34 -17.86
N MET A 378 -4.38 -4.81 -16.92
CA MET A 378 -2.95 -5.01 -17.14
C MET A 378 -2.72 -6.47 -17.45
N THR A 379 -2.27 -6.80 -18.66
CA THR A 379 -2.02 -8.18 -19.07
C THR A 379 -0.76 -8.29 -19.93
N GLU A 380 -0.27 -9.52 -20.07
CA GLU A 380 0.92 -9.83 -20.86
C GLU A 380 0.50 -10.33 -22.26
N ASP A 381 1.09 -9.73 -23.27
CA ASP A 381 1.03 -10.15 -24.67
C ASP A 381 2.43 -9.82 -25.26
N ASP A 382 3.38 -10.74 -25.15
CA ASP A 382 4.82 -10.57 -25.30
C ASP A 382 5.44 -9.59 -24.26
N TRP A 383 4.74 -8.49 -23.96
CA TRP A 383 5.07 -7.46 -22.99
C TRP A 383 3.89 -7.22 -22.05
N ARG A 384 4.17 -6.75 -20.84
CA ARG A 384 3.12 -6.32 -19.92
C ARG A 384 2.53 -4.99 -20.39
N ASN A 385 1.29 -5.03 -20.81
CA ASN A 385 0.61 -3.90 -21.45
C ASN A 385 -0.64 -3.43 -20.70
N ALA A 386 -1.02 -2.17 -20.93
CA ALA A 386 -2.29 -1.63 -20.51
C ALA A 386 -3.33 -1.78 -21.63
N TYR A 387 -4.44 -2.43 -21.30
CA TYR A 387 -5.64 -2.55 -22.13
C TYR A 387 -6.80 -1.82 -21.48
N LYS A 388 -7.75 -1.39 -22.29
CA LYS A 388 -9.09 -1.03 -21.80
C LYS A 388 -10.11 -2.04 -22.31
N ILE A 389 -11.01 -2.44 -21.43
CA ILE A 389 -12.12 -3.35 -21.72
C ILE A 389 -13.40 -2.53 -21.79
N ASP A 390 -14.03 -2.50 -22.94
CA ASP A 390 -15.34 -1.87 -23.15
C ASP A 390 -16.43 -2.61 -22.37
N LEU A 391 -17.16 -1.91 -21.50
CA LEU A 391 -18.14 -2.52 -20.59
C LEU A 391 -19.37 -3.08 -21.31
N SER A 392 -19.69 -2.61 -22.50
CA SER A 392 -20.85 -3.07 -23.28
C SER A 392 -20.55 -4.36 -24.03
N SER A 393 -19.38 -4.43 -24.65
CA SER A 393 -18.99 -5.52 -25.57
C SER A 393 -17.99 -6.52 -24.99
N GLY A 394 -17.28 -6.19 -23.91
CA GLY A 394 -16.16 -6.95 -23.39
C GLY A 394 -14.89 -6.91 -24.24
N LYS A 395 -14.87 -6.07 -25.27
CA LYS A 395 -13.73 -5.97 -26.17
C LYS A 395 -12.56 -5.29 -25.48
N ALA A 396 -11.41 -6.00 -25.40
CA ALA A 396 -10.15 -5.42 -25.00
C ALA A 396 -9.51 -4.63 -26.15
N THR A 397 -8.95 -3.48 -25.85
CA THR A 397 -8.22 -2.63 -26.79
C THR A 397 -6.92 -2.18 -26.16
N LEU A 398 -5.78 -2.43 -26.84
CA LEU A 398 -4.45 -2.03 -26.40
C LEU A 398 -4.37 -0.49 -26.29
N VAL A 399 -3.88 0.01 -25.17
CA VAL A 399 -3.69 1.44 -24.86
C VAL A 399 -2.21 1.80 -24.90
N SER A 400 -1.34 1.02 -24.23
CA SER A 400 0.10 1.22 -24.26
C SER A 400 0.72 0.84 -25.61
N PRO A 401 1.99 1.24 -25.90
CA PRO A 401 2.61 0.97 -27.22
C PRO A 401 2.79 -0.49 -27.61
N GLY A 402 2.85 -1.42 -26.63
CA GLY A 402 2.97 -2.86 -26.90
C GLY A 402 4.36 -3.36 -27.25
N THR A 403 5.41 -2.56 -27.04
CA THR A 403 6.80 -2.90 -27.40
C THR A 403 7.75 -2.93 -26.22
N TYR A 404 7.24 -2.80 -25.00
CA TYR A 404 7.97 -2.83 -23.72
C TYR A 404 6.99 -2.93 -22.56
N ASP A 405 7.50 -3.32 -21.39
CA ASP A 405 6.68 -3.47 -20.18
C ASP A 405 6.21 -2.13 -19.60
N VAL A 406 4.92 -2.03 -19.36
CA VAL A 406 4.34 -1.04 -18.46
C VAL A 406 4.60 -1.51 -17.03
N ALA A 407 5.54 -0.88 -16.36
CA ALA A 407 5.93 -1.27 -15.01
C ALA A 407 4.83 -0.98 -13.98
N ALA A 408 4.21 0.19 -14.05
CA ALA A 408 3.08 0.59 -13.21
C ALA A 408 2.21 1.64 -13.91
N VAL A 409 0.91 1.58 -13.71
CA VAL A 409 0.00 2.70 -13.97
C VAL A 409 0.00 3.58 -12.73
N VAL A 410 0.22 4.88 -12.88
CA VAL A 410 0.33 5.83 -11.77
C VAL A 410 -0.79 6.85 -11.72
N GLY A 411 -1.67 6.86 -12.71
CA GLY A 411 -2.85 7.72 -12.75
C GLY A 411 -3.52 7.71 -14.11
N ASN A 412 -4.71 8.27 -14.16
CA ASN A 412 -5.45 8.51 -15.40
C ASN A 412 -6.34 9.75 -15.27
N THR A 413 -6.66 10.33 -16.40
CA THR A 413 -7.80 11.23 -16.58
C THR A 413 -8.79 10.57 -17.53
N ASP A 414 -9.89 11.23 -17.87
CA ASP A 414 -10.85 10.71 -18.86
C ASP A 414 -10.23 10.43 -20.24
N GLN A 415 -9.12 11.07 -20.56
CA GLN A 415 -8.50 10.98 -21.88
C GLN A 415 -7.11 10.35 -21.88
N LEU A 416 -6.37 10.42 -20.78
CA LEU A 416 -4.97 10.05 -20.70
C LEU A 416 -4.72 8.98 -19.65
N LEU A 417 -3.80 8.08 -19.97
CA LEU A 417 -3.20 7.15 -19.02
C LEU A 417 -1.76 7.57 -18.75
N TYR A 418 -1.38 7.62 -17.46
CA TYR A 418 -0.03 7.88 -16.99
C TYR A 418 0.58 6.60 -16.45
N TYR A 419 1.76 6.24 -16.92
CA TYR A 419 2.41 5.00 -16.53
C TYR A 419 3.93 5.12 -16.49
N GLN A 420 4.55 4.19 -15.81
CA GLN A 420 6.00 4.05 -15.73
C GLN A 420 6.48 2.93 -16.64
N ALA A 421 7.58 3.16 -17.36
CA ALA A 421 8.23 2.19 -18.20
C ALA A 421 9.73 2.49 -18.34
N SER A 422 10.47 1.52 -18.92
CA SER A 422 11.92 1.59 -19.10
C SER A 422 12.37 1.24 -20.52
N PRO A 423 11.77 1.79 -21.60
CA PRO A 423 12.11 1.39 -22.98
C PRO A 423 13.52 1.82 -23.41
N GLU A 424 14.08 2.84 -22.79
CA GLU A 424 15.34 3.46 -23.19
C GLU A 424 16.54 2.94 -22.37
N HIS A 425 16.32 2.55 -21.10
CA HIS A 425 17.38 2.14 -20.20
C HIS A 425 16.90 1.15 -19.13
N MET A 426 17.43 -0.08 -19.11
CA MET A 426 16.97 -1.16 -18.24
C MET A 426 17.03 -0.86 -16.73
N ALA A 427 17.97 -0.03 -16.28
CA ALA A 427 18.15 0.31 -14.87
C ALA A 427 17.47 1.63 -14.46
N GLN A 428 16.71 2.25 -15.35
CA GLN A 428 16.02 3.50 -15.10
C GLN A 428 14.53 3.34 -15.39
N ARG A 429 13.71 4.24 -14.84
CA ARG A 429 12.26 4.19 -15.01
C ARG A 429 11.69 5.58 -15.17
N TYR A 430 10.93 5.78 -16.23
CA TYR A 430 10.43 7.07 -16.65
C TYR A 430 8.90 7.11 -16.67
N LEU A 431 8.35 8.31 -16.48
CA LEU A 431 6.94 8.60 -16.60
C LEU A 431 6.58 8.86 -18.07
N TYR A 432 5.54 8.19 -18.52
CA TYR A 432 4.93 8.36 -19.84
C TYR A 432 3.46 8.69 -19.71
N GLN A 433 2.93 9.34 -20.74
CA GLN A 433 1.50 9.48 -20.95
C GLN A 433 1.10 8.94 -22.32
N VAL A 434 -0.12 8.40 -22.43
CA VAL A 434 -0.72 7.93 -23.68
C VAL A 434 -2.22 8.24 -23.69
N ASP A 435 -2.77 8.49 -24.90
CA ASP A 435 -4.21 8.68 -25.10
C ASP A 435 -4.94 7.34 -24.90
N LEU A 436 -5.97 7.31 -24.06
CA LEU A 436 -6.81 6.12 -23.81
C LEU A 436 -7.49 5.56 -25.07
N LYS A 437 -7.55 6.32 -26.16
CA LYS A 437 -8.02 5.83 -27.46
C LYS A 437 -6.97 5.01 -28.22
N GLY A 438 -5.74 4.91 -27.71
CA GLY A 438 -4.65 4.15 -28.33
C GLY A 438 -4.20 4.67 -29.71
N ARG A 439 -4.55 5.90 -30.07
CA ARG A 439 -4.33 6.47 -31.42
C ARG A 439 -3.06 7.30 -31.56
N LYS A 440 -2.41 7.62 -30.46
CA LYS A 440 -1.22 8.48 -30.44
C LYS A 440 -0.03 7.71 -29.87
N LYS A 441 1.14 8.10 -30.35
CA LYS A 441 2.39 7.65 -29.73
C LYS A 441 2.43 8.17 -28.28
N ASP A 442 2.92 7.35 -27.38
CA ASP A 442 3.21 7.76 -26.02
C ASP A 442 4.21 8.92 -25.97
N LYS A 443 4.15 9.68 -24.90
CA LYS A 443 5.05 10.81 -24.64
C LYS A 443 5.71 10.62 -23.30
N ARG A 444 7.04 10.59 -23.28
CA ARG A 444 7.82 10.68 -22.05
C ARG A 444 7.62 12.06 -21.40
N LEU A 445 7.32 12.07 -20.10
CA LEU A 445 7.15 13.28 -19.28
C LEU A 445 8.37 13.54 -18.40
N THR A 446 9.04 12.48 -17.92
CA THR A 446 10.29 12.63 -17.16
C THR A 446 11.31 13.34 -18.04
N PRO A 447 11.91 14.46 -17.58
CA PRO A 447 12.95 15.18 -18.33
C PRO A 447 14.15 14.28 -18.66
N ASP A 448 14.81 14.53 -19.79
CA ASP A 448 15.97 13.74 -20.23
C ASP A 448 17.13 13.80 -19.22
N SER A 449 17.23 14.88 -18.46
CA SER A 449 18.26 15.06 -17.41
C SER A 449 17.98 14.28 -16.13
N PHE A 450 16.81 13.67 -15.98
CA PHE A 450 16.45 12.91 -14.78
C PHE A 450 16.78 11.44 -15.01
N GLU A 451 17.81 11.00 -14.34
CA GLU A 451 18.25 9.60 -14.33
C GLU A 451 17.70 8.86 -13.09
N GLY A 452 17.64 7.54 -13.17
CA GLY A 452 17.26 6.68 -12.07
C GLY A 452 15.80 6.25 -12.10
N ILE A 453 15.24 5.95 -10.91
CA ILE A 453 13.88 5.46 -10.71
C ILE A 453 13.16 6.45 -9.82
N SER A 454 12.08 7.05 -10.31
CA SER A 454 11.19 7.91 -9.55
C SER A 454 9.81 7.28 -9.43
N THR A 455 9.11 7.59 -8.36
CA THR A 455 7.69 7.28 -8.19
C THR A 455 6.87 8.54 -8.43
N TYR A 456 5.63 8.38 -8.87
CA TYR A 456 4.78 9.50 -9.21
C TYR A 456 3.39 9.32 -8.61
N ASN A 457 2.82 10.44 -8.20
CA ASN A 457 1.43 10.56 -7.78
C ASN A 457 0.80 11.68 -8.62
N ILE A 458 -0.03 11.31 -9.58
CA ILE A 458 -0.62 12.24 -10.55
C ILE A 458 -1.82 12.93 -9.93
N ALA A 459 -1.93 14.23 -10.10
CA ALA A 459 -3.11 15.00 -9.72
C ALA A 459 -4.36 14.53 -10.51
N PRO A 460 -5.56 14.55 -9.90
CA PRO A 460 -6.79 14.13 -10.59
C PRO A 460 -7.04 14.84 -11.93
N ASN A 461 -6.67 16.13 -12.05
CA ASN A 461 -6.75 16.89 -13.30
C ASN A 461 -5.64 16.54 -14.32
N GLY A 462 -4.62 15.78 -13.92
CA GLY A 462 -3.48 15.40 -14.79
C GLY A 462 -2.49 16.52 -15.09
N GLU A 463 -2.57 17.67 -14.43
CA GLU A 463 -1.72 18.83 -14.71
C GLU A 463 -0.42 18.80 -13.89
N TYR A 464 -0.45 18.17 -12.72
CA TYR A 464 0.66 18.10 -11.77
C TYR A 464 0.97 16.67 -11.34
N ALA A 465 2.17 16.46 -10.84
CA ALA A 465 2.62 15.20 -10.23
C ALA A 465 3.67 15.47 -9.13
N PHE A 466 3.68 14.63 -8.11
CA PHE A 466 4.77 14.52 -7.13
C PHE A 466 5.77 13.46 -7.53
#